data_52b4582ba6ebc3ea52449fba0b8b9110
#
_entry.id   52b4582ba6ebc3ea52449fba0b8b9110
#
_cell.length_a   1.000
_cell.length_b   1.000
_cell.length_c   1.000
_cell.angle_alpha   90.00
_cell.angle_beta   90.00
_cell.angle_gamma   90.00
#
_symmetry.space_group_name_H-M   'P 1'
#
loop_
_entity.id
_entity.type
_entity.pdbx_description
1 polymer ?
#
loop_
_entity_poly.entity_id
_entity_poly.type
_entity_poly.pdbx_seq_one_letter_code
_entity_poly.pdbx_strand_id
1 'polypeptide(L)'
;KFKGVSLHIPEGMDAGQAERKLIKIIAGVLMHVVEEMEEGITPEERTRRLDQAIRLGYSYGLTYPFIDDLLDANILTSNEKQRYTDLIRTSLITRSVPELDGWSGENAELMQYIHSELRAAFEYIKDHQLEDNVDHFFEQSYVFFQSQEVDRKKQLSYGHYTNEELYIPIILKSASSRLIVRSVISAKEDEEFSSRTFYYGIYNQLADDFTDMFDDLEAGAVTPYTYYLKYHDKQSDIINPYELYWTVISYLIHDIYHS
;
A
#
# COMPACT_ATOMS: atom_id res chain seq x y z
N LYS A 1 9.77 18.77 6.44
CA LYS A 1 10.03 17.50 5.75
C LYS A 1 9.33 17.40 4.39
N PHE A 2 8.02 17.71 4.24
CA PHE A 2 7.31 17.69 2.95
C PHE A 2 8.03 18.46 1.83
N LYS A 3 8.51 19.69 2.12
CA LYS A 3 9.27 20.48 1.14
C LYS A 3 10.58 19.81 0.69
N GLY A 4 11.16 18.95 1.53
CA GLY A 4 12.35 18.18 1.16
C GLY A 4 12.02 17.07 0.15
N VAL A 5 10.93 16.33 0.37
CA VAL A 5 10.47 15.29 -0.55
C VAL A 5 10.07 15.90 -1.90
N SER A 6 9.30 17.00 -1.90
CA SER A 6 8.87 17.68 -3.12
C SER A 6 10.02 18.18 -4.00
N LEU A 7 11.18 18.51 -3.42
CA LEU A 7 12.36 18.94 -4.15
C LEU A 7 13.10 17.80 -4.87
N HIS A 8 12.84 16.55 -4.46
CA HIS A 8 13.49 15.35 -5.01
C HIS A 8 12.53 14.49 -5.82
N ILE A 9 11.27 14.92 -5.99
CA ILE A 9 10.34 14.22 -6.89
C ILE A 9 10.82 14.46 -8.32
N PRO A 10 11.15 13.42 -9.09
CA PRO A 10 11.68 13.57 -10.42
C PRO A 10 10.65 14.19 -11.37
N GLU A 11 11.15 14.85 -12.41
CA GLU A 11 10.35 15.26 -13.55
C GLU A 11 9.71 14.02 -14.19
N GLY A 12 8.39 13.96 -14.27
CA GLY A 12 7.63 12.78 -14.74
C GLY A 12 6.83 12.04 -13.65
N MET A 13 7.02 12.38 -12.36
CA MET A 13 6.07 12.05 -11.30
C MET A 13 5.19 13.25 -10.96
N ASP A 14 3.90 13.03 -10.75
CA ASP A 14 3.00 14.06 -10.22
C ASP A 14 3.27 14.28 -8.71
N ALA A 15 4.06 15.31 -8.42
CA ALA A 15 4.38 15.71 -7.05
C ALA A 15 3.12 15.97 -6.20
N GLY A 16 2.07 16.54 -6.82
CA GLY A 16 0.81 16.81 -6.15
C GLY A 16 0.05 15.52 -5.79
N GLN A 17 0.13 14.50 -6.62
CA GLN A 17 -0.47 13.19 -6.35
C GLN A 17 0.29 12.47 -5.23
N ALA A 18 1.62 12.44 -5.29
CA ALA A 18 2.46 11.85 -4.25
C ALA A 18 2.24 12.53 -2.89
N GLU A 19 2.15 13.86 -2.86
CA GLU A 19 1.85 14.62 -1.65
C GLU A 19 0.44 14.29 -1.10
N ARG A 20 -0.58 14.27 -1.94
CA ARG A 20 -1.95 13.88 -1.53
C ARG A 20 -2.00 12.47 -0.97
N LYS A 21 -1.31 11.50 -1.59
CA LYS A 21 -1.22 10.12 -1.12
C LYS A 21 -0.57 10.05 0.27
N LEU A 22 0.53 10.74 0.46
CA LEU A 22 1.22 10.81 1.76
C LEU A 22 0.36 11.47 2.84
N ILE A 23 -0.36 12.55 2.51
CA ILE A 23 -1.31 13.21 3.43
C ILE A 23 -2.43 12.24 3.81
N LYS A 24 -3.01 11.48 2.88
CA LYS A 24 -4.05 10.47 3.16
C LYS A 24 -3.54 9.40 4.13
N ILE A 25 -2.31 8.93 3.95
CA ILE A 25 -1.70 7.92 4.84
C ILE A 25 -1.52 8.49 6.25
N ILE A 26 -0.97 9.68 6.38
CA ILE A 26 -0.79 10.35 7.67
C ILE A 26 -2.14 10.57 8.35
N ALA A 27 -3.14 11.03 7.61
CA ALA A 27 -4.50 11.22 8.14
C ALA A 27 -5.11 9.91 8.63
N GLY A 28 -4.94 8.80 7.90
CA GLY A 28 -5.38 7.48 8.32
C GLY A 28 -4.75 7.04 9.63
N VAL A 29 -3.43 7.18 9.77
CA VAL A 29 -2.72 6.87 11.02
C VAL A 29 -3.20 7.76 12.17
N LEU A 30 -3.38 9.07 11.93
CA LEU A 30 -3.89 10.00 12.92
C LEU A 30 -5.31 9.64 13.40
N MET A 31 -6.20 9.29 12.49
CA MET A 31 -7.58 8.90 12.83
C MET A 31 -7.57 7.68 13.75
N HIS A 32 -6.83 6.64 13.43
CA HIS A 32 -6.73 5.45 14.29
C HIS A 32 -6.16 5.78 15.66
N VAL A 33 -5.12 6.62 15.75
CA VAL A 33 -4.56 7.04 17.05
C VAL A 33 -5.58 7.84 17.86
N VAL A 34 -6.38 8.68 17.21
CA VAL A 34 -7.44 9.46 17.90
C VAL A 34 -8.55 8.53 18.43
N GLU A 35 -8.94 7.53 17.65
CA GLU A 35 -9.94 6.52 18.05
C GLU A 35 -9.49 5.68 19.25
N GLU A 36 -8.21 5.40 19.36
CA GLU A 36 -7.61 4.64 20.48
C GLU A 36 -7.26 5.52 21.71
N MET A 37 -7.49 6.84 21.64
CA MET A 37 -7.21 7.73 22.77
C MET A 37 -8.27 7.59 23.85
N GLU A 38 -7.80 7.38 25.09
CA GLU A 38 -8.67 7.32 26.28
C GLU A 38 -9.30 8.67 26.61
N GLU A 39 -10.52 8.65 27.15
CA GLU A 39 -11.12 9.84 27.73
C GLU A 39 -10.30 10.32 28.94
N GLY A 40 -10.00 11.62 29.00
CA GLY A 40 -9.23 12.20 30.12
C GLY A 40 -7.72 12.26 29.94
N ILE A 41 -7.20 11.89 28.78
CA ILE A 41 -5.79 12.10 28.44
C ILE A 41 -5.39 13.58 28.57
N THR A 42 -4.22 13.87 29.12
CA THR A 42 -3.76 15.25 29.28
C THR A 42 -3.47 15.90 27.91
N PRO A 43 -3.58 17.23 27.78
CA PRO A 43 -3.27 17.93 26.53
C PRO A 43 -1.84 17.68 26.03
N GLU A 44 -0.87 17.58 26.95
CA GLU A 44 0.53 17.33 26.66
C GLU A 44 0.72 15.93 26.06
N GLU A 45 0.14 14.92 26.69
CA GLU A 45 0.23 13.54 26.20
C GLU A 45 -0.53 13.37 24.87
N ARG A 46 -1.69 14.03 24.73
CA ARG A 46 -2.41 14.07 23.46
C ARG A 46 -1.54 14.64 22.34
N THR A 47 -0.89 15.78 22.60
CA THR A 47 0.01 16.41 21.62
C THR A 47 1.17 15.51 21.27
N ARG A 48 1.77 14.84 22.24
CA ARG A 48 2.85 13.90 22.03
C ARG A 48 2.43 12.72 21.13
N ARG A 49 1.28 12.10 21.42
CA ARG A 49 0.76 10.97 20.61
C ARG A 49 0.41 11.40 19.19
N LEU A 50 -0.17 12.60 19.00
CA LEU A 50 -0.46 13.12 17.67
C LEU A 50 0.82 13.42 16.87
N ASP A 51 1.84 14.03 17.49
CA ASP A 51 3.13 14.26 16.81
C ASP A 51 3.79 12.93 16.41
N GLN A 52 3.77 11.94 17.30
CA GLN A 52 4.27 10.59 17.01
C GLN A 52 3.49 9.94 15.86
N ALA A 53 2.17 10.03 15.85
CA ALA A 53 1.33 9.50 14.79
C ALA A 53 1.63 10.13 13.42
N ILE A 54 1.84 11.45 13.37
CA ILE A 54 2.25 12.15 12.14
C ILE A 54 3.59 11.62 11.62
N ARG A 55 4.55 11.41 12.52
CA ARG A 55 5.88 10.91 12.15
C ARG A 55 5.84 9.44 11.71
N LEU A 56 5.07 8.61 12.39
CA LEU A 56 4.84 7.21 12.00
C LEU A 56 4.14 7.13 10.64
N GLY A 57 3.08 7.90 10.44
CA GLY A 57 2.36 7.97 9.16
C GLY A 57 3.26 8.45 8.01
N TYR A 58 4.12 9.45 8.26
CA TYR A 58 5.11 9.90 7.30
C TYR A 58 6.14 8.80 6.99
N SER A 59 6.69 8.14 8.01
CA SER A 59 7.67 7.07 7.85
C SER A 59 7.05 5.89 7.10
N TYR A 60 5.85 5.46 7.46
CA TYR A 60 5.13 4.42 6.74
C TYR A 60 4.89 4.80 5.28
N GLY A 61 4.44 6.04 5.01
CA GLY A 61 4.19 6.50 3.65
C GLY A 61 5.44 6.53 2.77
N LEU A 62 6.62 6.72 3.34
CA LEU A 62 7.92 6.67 2.64
C LEU A 62 8.43 5.25 2.42
N THR A 63 7.90 4.24 3.09
CA THR A 63 8.30 2.86 2.85
C THR A 63 7.79 2.40 1.47
N TYR A 64 6.74 1.61 1.42
CA TYR A 64 6.29 1.06 0.15
C TYR A 64 5.36 1.97 -0.67
N PRO A 65 4.41 2.74 -0.10
CA PRO A 65 3.49 3.56 -0.91
C PRO A 65 4.13 4.57 -1.85
N PHE A 66 5.21 5.22 -1.41
CA PHE A 66 5.98 6.14 -2.25
C PHE A 66 6.81 5.40 -3.31
N ILE A 67 7.34 4.24 -2.93
CA ILE A 67 8.14 3.38 -3.80
C ILE A 67 7.32 2.81 -4.93
N ASP A 68 6.06 2.46 -4.67
CA ASP A 68 5.11 1.97 -5.65
C ASP A 68 4.97 2.96 -6.81
N ASP A 69 4.71 4.22 -6.48
CA ASP A 69 4.61 5.29 -7.48
C ASP A 69 5.90 5.47 -8.30
N LEU A 70 7.06 5.32 -7.65
CA LEU A 70 8.36 5.43 -8.33
C LEU A 70 8.62 4.26 -9.29
N LEU A 71 8.25 3.04 -8.89
CA LEU A 71 8.40 1.85 -9.74
C LEU A 71 7.43 1.87 -10.95
N ASP A 72 6.26 2.46 -10.77
CA ASP A 72 5.27 2.60 -11.84
C ASP A 72 5.61 3.77 -12.79
N ALA A 73 6.31 4.78 -12.31
CA ALA A 73 6.77 5.90 -13.14
C ALA A 73 7.84 5.46 -14.17
N ASN A 74 7.83 6.12 -15.34
CA ASN A 74 8.80 5.88 -16.42
C ASN A 74 10.13 6.64 -16.23
N ILE A 75 10.62 6.70 -14.99
CA ILE A 75 11.83 7.44 -14.62
C ILE A 75 13.03 6.49 -14.52
N LEU A 76 12.80 5.34 -13.90
CA LEU A 76 13.82 4.32 -13.72
C LEU A 76 13.88 3.38 -14.92
N THR A 77 15.10 3.05 -15.34
CA THR A 77 15.33 1.98 -16.31
C THR A 77 14.90 0.62 -15.74
N SER A 78 14.67 -0.36 -16.59
CA SER A 78 14.28 -1.72 -16.14
C SER A 78 15.29 -2.34 -15.16
N ASN A 79 16.59 -2.09 -15.36
CA ASN A 79 17.63 -2.57 -14.46
C ASN A 79 17.60 -1.85 -13.10
N GLU A 80 17.37 -0.55 -13.10
CA GLU A 80 17.22 0.23 -11.86
C GLU A 80 15.96 -0.20 -11.10
N LYS A 81 14.83 -0.40 -11.79
CA LYS A 81 13.60 -0.93 -11.20
C LYS A 81 13.84 -2.29 -10.53
N GLN A 82 14.54 -3.20 -11.22
CA GLN A 82 14.85 -4.52 -10.67
C GLN A 82 15.74 -4.42 -9.42
N ARG A 83 16.82 -3.65 -9.48
CA ARG A 83 17.74 -3.45 -8.35
C ARG A 83 17.01 -2.83 -7.15
N TYR A 84 16.12 -1.88 -7.42
CA TYR A 84 15.34 -1.23 -6.38
C TYR A 84 14.30 -2.16 -5.77
N THR A 85 13.63 -2.95 -6.59
CA THR A 85 12.72 -4.02 -6.14
C THR A 85 13.44 -5.01 -5.22
N ASP A 86 14.67 -5.42 -5.58
CA ASP A 86 15.46 -6.33 -4.76
C ASP A 86 15.94 -5.68 -3.45
N LEU A 87 16.25 -4.38 -3.47
CA LEU A 87 16.55 -3.61 -2.26
C LEU A 87 15.37 -3.61 -1.28
N ILE A 88 14.17 -3.30 -1.78
CA ILE A 88 12.94 -3.30 -0.96
C ILE A 88 12.63 -4.68 -0.42
N ARG A 89 12.68 -5.70 -1.27
CA ARG A 89 12.46 -7.10 -0.86
C ARG A 89 13.41 -7.49 0.27
N THR A 90 14.70 -7.21 0.10
CA THR A 90 15.71 -7.50 1.10
C THR A 90 15.45 -6.73 2.40
N SER A 91 15.11 -5.44 2.29
CA SER A 91 14.81 -4.60 3.46
C SER A 91 13.62 -5.14 4.27
N LEU A 92 12.57 -5.60 3.60
CA LEU A 92 11.39 -6.16 4.26
C LEU A 92 11.68 -7.52 4.92
N ILE A 93 12.45 -8.39 4.27
CA ILE A 93 12.81 -9.71 4.80
C ILE A 93 13.79 -9.59 5.97
N THR A 94 14.82 -8.76 5.84
CA THR A 94 15.87 -8.61 6.85
C THR A 94 15.54 -7.58 7.92
N ARG A 95 14.46 -6.79 7.72
CA ARG A 95 14.06 -5.66 8.59
C ARG A 95 15.12 -4.58 8.71
N SER A 96 16.00 -4.51 7.72
CA SER A 96 17.10 -3.56 7.66
C SER A 96 17.36 -3.17 6.22
N VAL A 97 17.56 -1.90 5.96
CA VAL A 97 17.88 -1.40 4.63
C VAL A 97 19.36 -1.64 4.36
N PRO A 98 19.73 -2.52 3.41
CA PRO A 98 21.12 -2.79 3.09
C PRO A 98 21.81 -1.55 2.50
N GLU A 99 23.13 -1.55 2.46
CA GLU A 99 23.90 -0.47 1.82
C GLU A 99 23.58 -0.38 0.32
N LEU A 100 23.62 0.85 -0.20
CA LEU A 100 23.36 1.11 -1.61
C LEU A 100 24.68 1.06 -2.40
N ASP A 101 25.18 -0.15 -2.63
CA ASP A 101 26.46 -0.34 -3.31
C ASP A 101 26.36 -0.13 -4.83
N GLY A 102 27.31 0.63 -5.39
CA GLY A 102 27.54 0.71 -6.83
C GLY A 102 26.37 1.28 -7.64
N TRP A 103 25.57 2.18 -7.06
CA TRP A 103 24.58 2.90 -7.83
C TRP A 103 25.22 4.11 -8.52
N SER A 104 25.20 4.09 -9.83
CA SER A 104 25.77 5.14 -10.70
C SER A 104 24.79 5.41 -11.86
N GLY A 105 24.83 6.61 -12.42
CA GLY A 105 23.96 7.01 -13.52
C GLY A 105 23.13 8.24 -13.20
N GLU A 106 22.22 8.59 -14.08
CA GLU A 106 21.39 9.81 -13.99
C GLU A 106 20.54 9.87 -12.74
N ASN A 107 20.08 8.71 -12.24
CA ASN A 107 19.20 8.62 -11.06
C ASN A 107 19.99 8.39 -9.74
N ALA A 108 21.33 8.49 -9.74
CA ALA A 108 22.12 8.13 -8.56
C ALA A 108 21.79 9.01 -7.33
N GLU A 109 21.63 10.31 -7.50
CA GLU A 109 21.30 11.23 -6.39
C GLU A 109 19.90 10.95 -5.85
N LEU A 110 18.92 10.74 -6.73
CA LEU A 110 17.55 10.36 -6.35
C LEU A 110 17.56 9.08 -5.54
N MET A 111 18.27 8.06 -6.00
CA MET A 111 18.32 6.75 -5.33
C MET A 111 19.02 6.82 -3.97
N GLN A 112 20.07 7.62 -3.84
CA GLN A 112 20.72 7.85 -2.54
C GLN A 112 19.78 8.57 -1.56
N TYR A 113 19.05 9.56 -2.04
CA TYR A 113 18.06 10.26 -1.22
C TYR A 113 16.96 9.30 -0.73
N ILE A 114 16.34 8.56 -1.63
CA ILE A 114 15.27 7.61 -1.30
C ILE A 114 15.78 6.52 -0.34
N HIS A 115 16.97 6.00 -0.57
CA HIS A 115 17.60 5.02 0.31
C HIS A 115 17.80 5.55 1.74
N SER A 116 18.27 6.80 1.87
CA SER A 116 18.45 7.43 3.18
C SER A 116 17.12 7.65 3.92
N GLU A 117 16.09 8.10 3.21
CA GLU A 117 14.75 8.29 3.77
C GLU A 117 14.10 6.94 4.14
N LEU A 118 14.26 5.91 3.33
CA LEU A 118 13.77 4.57 3.62
C LEU A 118 14.42 3.98 4.88
N ARG A 119 15.74 4.14 5.01
CA ARG A 119 16.48 3.71 6.20
C ARG A 119 15.96 4.45 7.45
N ALA A 120 15.89 5.78 7.39
CA ALA A 120 15.39 6.58 8.49
C ALA A 120 13.95 6.24 8.86
N ALA A 121 13.09 5.93 7.86
CA ALA A 121 11.72 5.52 8.08
C ALA A 121 11.63 4.16 8.81
N PHE A 122 12.39 3.17 8.38
CA PHE A 122 12.39 1.85 9.03
C PHE A 122 12.95 1.91 10.45
N GLU A 123 14.01 2.66 10.68
CA GLU A 123 14.55 2.87 12.03
C GLU A 123 13.53 3.56 12.93
N TYR A 124 12.88 4.62 12.44
CA TYR A 124 11.88 5.34 13.22
C TYR A 124 10.68 4.43 13.58
N ILE A 125 10.20 3.61 12.64
CA ILE A 125 9.11 2.66 12.90
C ILE A 125 9.52 1.65 13.97
N LYS A 126 10.70 1.05 13.88
CA LYS A 126 11.20 0.08 14.86
C LYS A 126 11.35 0.69 16.27
N ASP A 127 11.85 1.91 16.34
CA ASP A 127 12.12 2.58 17.63
C ASP A 127 10.86 3.03 18.35
N HIS A 128 9.72 3.12 17.66
CA HIS A 128 8.47 3.69 18.19
C HIS A 128 7.31 2.70 18.23
N GLN A 129 7.60 1.42 18.06
CA GLN A 129 6.62 0.32 18.14
C GLN A 129 6.98 -0.69 19.21
N LEU A 130 5.98 -1.45 19.67
CA LEU A 130 6.21 -2.66 20.45
C LEU A 130 6.85 -3.75 19.57
N GLU A 131 7.70 -4.59 20.15
CA GLU A 131 8.46 -5.61 19.41
C GLU A 131 7.55 -6.53 18.56
N ASP A 132 6.45 -7.01 19.14
CA ASP A 132 5.47 -7.85 18.44
C ASP A 132 4.84 -7.15 17.24
N ASN A 133 4.60 -5.85 17.34
CA ASN A 133 4.01 -5.06 16.24
C ASN A 133 5.01 -4.79 15.12
N VAL A 134 6.30 -4.70 15.43
CA VAL A 134 7.36 -4.58 14.41
C VAL A 134 7.37 -5.81 13.53
N ASP A 135 7.26 -6.99 14.09
CA ASP A 135 7.21 -8.25 13.36
C ASP A 135 6.01 -8.27 12.41
N HIS A 136 4.84 -7.93 12.92
CA HIS A 136 3.60 -7.87 12.15
C HIS A 136 3.65 -6.81 11.05
N PHE A 137 4.24 -5.65 11.33
CA PHE A 137 4.46 -4.59 10.31
C PHE A 137 5.27 -5.11 9.12
N PHE A 138 6.41 -5.74 9.37
CA PHE A 138 7.27 -6.23 8.28
C PHE A 138 6.63 -7.39 7.51
N GLU A 139 5.92 -8.29 8.19
CA GLU A 139 5.19 -9.38 7.57
C GLU A 139 4.10 -8.86 6.62
N GLN A 140 3.24 -7.98 7.11
CA GLN A 140 2.17 -7.39 6.29
C GLN A 140 2.72 -6.53 5.14
N SER A 141 3.79 -5.78 5.39
CA SER A 141 4.46 -5.00 4.34
C SER A 141 5.05 -5.89 3.26
N TYR A 142 5.59 -7.06 3.62
CA TYR A 142 6.11 -8.02 2.66
C TYR A 142 5.00 -8.67 1.84
N VAL A 143 3.89 -9.06 2.47
CA VAL A 143 2.70 -9.60 1.76
C VAL A 143 2.16 -8.57 0.77
N PHE A 144 2.03 -7.32 1.20
CA PHE A 144 1.60 -6.22 0.33
C PHE A 144 2.55 -6.03 -0.86
N PHE A 145 3.85 -5.96 -0.61
CA PHE A 145 4.88 -5.85 -1.64
C PHE A 145 4.81 -7.00 -2.65
N GLN A 146 4.72 -8.24 -2.19
CA GLN A 146 4.61 -9.40 -3.06
C GLN A 146 3.36 -9.38 -3.94
N SER A 147 2.22 -8.97 -3.39
CA SER A 147 0.97 -8.87 -4.16
C SER A 147 1.08 -7.86 -5.31
N GLN A 148 1.74 -6.72 -5.07
CA GLN A 148 2.00 -5.72 -6.11
C GLN A 148 2.95 -6.26 -7.19
N GLU A 149 4.00 -6.97 -6.80
CA GLU A 149 4.94 -7.57 -7.76
C GLU A 149 4.28 -8.63 -8.66
N VAL A 150 3.30 -9.35 -8.14
CA VAL A 150 2.51 -10.31 -8.94
C VAL A 150 1.62 -9.55 -9.92
N ASP A 151 0.93 -8.49 -9.47
CA ASP A 151 0.04 -7.71 -10.32
C ASP A 151 0.77 -7.04 -11.49
N ARG A 152 1.94 -6.44 -11.23
CA ARG A 152 2.75 -5.79 -12.28
C ARG A 152 3.20 -6.71 -13.41
N LYS A 153 3.26 -8.02 -13.16
CA LYS A 153 3.68 -9.01 -14.17
C LYS A 153 2.54 -9.51 -15.05
N LYS A 154 1.30 -9.22 -14.66
CA LYS A 154 0.14 -9.63 -15.43
C LYS A 154 0.05 -8.85 -16.75
N GLN A 155 -0.46 -9.52 -17.77
CA GLN A 155 -0.66 -8.94 -19.09
C GLN A 155 -2.08 -9.23 -19.56
N LEU A 156 -2.81 -8.20 -19.93
CA LEU A 156 -4.20 -8.35 -20.39
C LEU A 156 -4.31 -9.15 -21.71
N SER A 157 -3.21 -9.34 -22.42
CA SER A 157 -3.15 -10.24 -23.59
C SER A 157 -3.20 -11.72 -23.23
N TYR A 158 -2.86 -12.09 -22.00
CA TYR A 158 -2.90 -13.46 -21.52
C TYR A 158 -4.32 -13.84 -21.08
N GLY A 159 -4.98 -14.71 -21.84
CA GLY A 159 -6.39 -15.04 -21.66
C GLY A 159 -6.65 -16.32 -20.84
N HIS A 160 -5.80 -16.68 -19.88
CA HIS A 160 -5.91 -17.92 -19.11
C HIS A 160 -5.69 -17.74 -17.60
N TYR A 161 -5.90 -16.51 -17.07
CA TYR A 161 -5.87 -16.31 -15.61
C TYR A 161 -7.05 -17.00 -14.95
N THR A 162 -6.78 -17.65 -13.83
CA THR A 162 -7.82 -18.18 -12.93
C THR A 162 -8.40 -17.06 -12.05
N ASN A 163 -9.54 -17.34 -11.43
CA ASN A 163 -10.11 -16.38 -10.47
C ASN A 163 -9.16 -16.11 -9.29
N GLU A 164 -8.45 -17.13 -8.81
CA GLU A 164 -7.46 -17.00 -7.75
C GLU A 164 -6.32 -16.07 -8.18
N GLU A 165 -5.80 -16.22 -9.39
CA GLU A 165 -4.75 -15.35 -9.91
C GLU A 165 -5.21 -13.89 -10.09
N LEU A 166 -6.49 -13.67 -10.36
CA LEU A 166 -7.07 -12.34 -10.51
C LEU A 166 -7.35 -11.68 -9.16
N TYR A 167 -7.96 -12.42 -8.21
CA TYR A 167 -8.51 -11.83 -7.00
C TYR A 167 -7.61 -11.92 -5.76
N ILE A 168 -6.82 -12.99 -5.59
CA ILE A 168 -5.96 -13.14 -4.41
C ILE A 168 -4.97 -11.97 -4.25
N PRO A 169 -4.23 -11.53 -5.28
CA PRO A 169 -3.31 -10.41 -5.14
C PRO A 169 -4.03 -9.12 -4.72
N ILE A 170 -5.22 -8.86 -5.25
CA ILE A 170 -6.03 -7.69 -4.91
C ILE A 170 -6.50 -7.73 -3.45
N ILE A 171 -6.99 -8.90 -3.01
CA ILE A 171 -7.42 -9.12 -1.63
C ILE A 171 -6.24 -8.91 -0.67
N LEU A 172 -5.08 -9.51 -0.97
CA LEU A 172 -3.89 -9.38 -0.14
C LEU A 172 -3.40 -7.93 -0.08
N LYS A 173 -3.34 -7.25 -1.22
CA LYS A 173 -2.96 -5.83 -1.30
C LYS A 173 -3.88 -4.96 -0.45
N SER A 174 -5.17 -5.09 -0.59
CA SER A 174 -6.14 -4.26 0.10
C SER A 174 -6.21 -4.53 1.60
N ALA A 175 -6.16 -5.80 2.02
CA ALA A 175 -6.13 -6.18 3.42
C ALA A 175 -4.82 -5.76 4.09
N SER A 176 -3.67 -6.13 3.52
CA SER A 176 -2.35 -5.84 4.11
C SER A 176 -2.11 -4.35 4.28
N SER A 177 -2.47 -3.51 3.30
CA SER A 177 -2.28 -2.06 3.41
C SER A 177 -2.94 -1.44 4.65
N ARG A 178 -4.08 -1.97 5.06
CA ARG A 178 -4.83 -1.50 6.23
C ARG A 178 -4.32 -2.09 7.54
N LEU A 179 -3.97 -3.37 7.54
CA LEU A 179 -3.35 -4.03 8.69
C LEU A 179 -1.99 -3.43 9.02
N ILE A 180 -1.23 -3.00 8.01
CA ILE A 180 0.02 -2.26 8.19
C ILE A 180 -0.23 -0.96 8.98
N VAL A 181 -1.23 -0.16 8.61
CA VAL A 181 -1.56 1.08 9.34
C VAL A 181 -1.85 0.78 10.81
N ARG A 182 -2.60 -0.29 11.10
CA ARG A 182 -2.90 -0.70 12.48
C ARG A 182 -1.65 -1.14 13.24
N SER A 183 -0.78 -1.92 12.61
CA SER A 183 0.49 -2.34 13.24
C SER A 183 1.40 -1.15 13.55
N VAL A 184 1.40 -0.12 12.69
CA VAL A 184 2.19 1.12 12.90
C VAL A 184 1.77 1.86 14.18
N ILE A 185 0.50 1.84 14.54
CA ILE A 185 0.00 2.54 15.75
C ILE A 185 0.01 1.67 17.02
N SER A 186 0.49 0.44 16.93
CA SER A 186 0.54 -0.49 18.07
C SER A 186 -0.82 -0.74 18.74
N ALA A 187 -1.90 -0.73 17.98
CA ALA A 187 -3.23 -1.01 18.49
C ALA A 187 -3.37 -2.48 18.91
N LYS A 188 -4.18 -2.75 19.90
CA LYS A 188 -4.48 -4.13 20.34
C LYS A 188 -5.16 -4.90 19.22
N GLU A 189 -4.91 -6.21 19.19
CA GLU A 189 -5.63 -7.10 18.29
C GLU A 189 -7.14 -7.08 18.60
N ASP A 190 -7.93 -6.97 17.53
CA ASP A 190 -9.39 -6.94 17.58
C ASP A 190 -9.89 -7.64 16.32
N GLU A 191 -10.40 -8.87 16.49
CA GLU A 191 -10.86 -9.71 15.37
C GLU A 191 -12.00 -9.05 14.59
N GLU A 192 -12.90 -8.37 15.29
CA GLU A 192 -14.01 -7.66 14.63
C GLU A 192 -13.50 -6.49 13.79
N PHE A 193 -12.56 -5.73 14.30
CA PHE A 193 -11.90 -4.66 13.53
C PHE A 193 -11.15 -5.24 12.33
N SER A 194 -10.42 -6.33 12.51
CA SER A 194 -9.65 -6.97 11.43
C SER A 194 -10.58 -7.47 10.33
N SER A 195 -11.73 -8.07 10.69
CA SER A 195 -12.75 -8.51 9.76
C SER A 195 -13.36 -7.33 8.99
N ARG A 196 -13.80 -6.27 9.69
CA ARG A 196 -14.31 -5.04 9.07
C ARG A 196 -13.28 -4.43 8.09
N THR A 197 -12.03 -4.34 8.54
CA THR A 197 -10.93 -3.79 7.75
C THR A 197 -10.68 -4.59 6.49
N PHE A 198 -10.72 -5.92 6.58
CA PHE A 198 -10.55 -6.82 5.45
C PHE A 198 -11.63 -6.61 4.37
N TYR A 199 -12.90 -6.70 4.73
CA TYR A 199 -14.00 -6.53 3.77
C TYR A 199 -14.09 -5.10 3.21
N TYR A 200 -13.82 -4.11 4.04
CA TYR A 200 -13.75 -2.72 3.59
C TYR A 200 -12.58 -2.49 2.62
N GLY A 201 -11.47 -3.19 2.82
CA GLY A 201 -10.34 -3.20 1.88
C GLY A 201 -10.74 -3.73 0.51
N ILE A 202 -11.41 -4.88 0.47
CA ILE A 202 -11.91 -5.49 -0.77
C ILE A 202 -12.88 -4.53 -1.48
N TYR A 203 -13.84 -3.97 -0.74
CA TYR A 203 -14.78 -2.97 -1.26
C TYR A 203 -14.06 -1.80 -1.94
N ASN A 204 -13.09 -1.19 -1.26
CA ASN A 204 -12.38 -0.05 -1.81
C ASN A 204 -11.58 -0.41 -3.06
N GLN A 205 -10.90 -1.56 -3.08
CA GLN A 205 -10.13 -1.95 -4.26
C GLN A 205 -11.04 -2.22 -5.45
N LEU A 206 -12.17 -2.89 -5.23
CA LEU A 206 -13.15 -3.09 -6.31
C LEU A 206 -13.77 -1.78 -6.78
N ALA A 207 -13.97 -0.80 -5.89
CA ALA A 207 -14.47 0.53 -6.25
C ALA A 207 -13.46 1.33 -7.08
N ASP A 208 -12.17 1.29 -6.68
CA ASP A 208 -11.08 1.94 -7.41
C ASP A 208 -10.94 1.33 -8.81
N ASP A 209 -10.82 0.01 -8.91
CA ASP A 209 -10.73 -0.70 -10.19
C ASP A 209 -11.96 -0.49 -11.10
N PHE A 210 -13.14 -0.31 -10.50
CA PHE A 210 -14.36 0.02 -11.25
C PHE A 210 -14.31 1.45 -11.80
N THR A 211 -13.83 2.40 -11.01
CA THR A 211 -13.73 3.81 -11.40
C THR A 211 -12.75 4.00 -12.55
N ASP A 212 -11.62 3.31 -12.49
CA ASP A 212 -10.51 3.44 -13.43
C ASP A 212 -10.59 2.42 -14.60
N MET A 213 -11.66 1.64 -14.68
CA MET A 213 -11.81 0.48 -15.57
C MET A 213 -11.50 0.78 -17.05
N PHE A 214 -11.92 1.92 -17.57
CA PHE A 214 -11.71 2.24 -18.98
C PHE A 214 -10.27 2.72 -19.24
N ASP A 215 -9.69 3.47 -18.33
CA ASP A 215 -8.30 3.91 -18.39
C ASP A 215 -7.35 2.73 -18.27
N ASP A 216 -7.66 1.81 -17.35
CA ASP A 216 -6.95 0.53 -17.16
C ASP A 216 -7.06 -0.36 -18.41
N LEU A 217 -8.21 -0.41 -19.04
CA LEU A 217 -8.41 -1.19 -20.27
C LEU A 217 -7.57 -0.63 -21.42
N GLU A 218 -7.50 0.69 -21.55
CA GLU A 218 -6.67 1.38 -22.56
C GLU A 218 -5.18 1.17 -22.27
N ALA A 219 -4.77 1.23 -21.02
CA ALA A 219 -3.41 0.97 -20.56
C ALA A 219 -3.01 -0.51 -20.67
N GLY A 220 -3.97 -1.44 -20.85
CA GLY A 220 -3.72 -2.89 -20.87
C GLY A 220 -3.47 -3.48 -19.49
N ALA A 221 -3.86 -2.78 -18.43
CA ALA A 221 -3.76 -3.25 -17.06
C ALA A 221 -4.73 -4.40 -16.79
N VAL A 222 -4.33 -5.34 -15.94
CA VAL A 222 -5.15 -6.50 -15.56
C VAL A 222 -5.80 -6.23 -14.22
N THR A 223 -7.07 -5.86 -14.26
CA THR A 223 -7.96 -5.84 -13.11
C THR A 223 -9.08 -6.85 -13.31
N PRO A 224 -9.86 -7.21 -12.27
CA PRO A 224 -11.03 -8.05 -12.45
C PRO A 224 -12.00 -7.56 -13.52
N TYR A 225 -12.20 -6.24 -13.59
CA TYR A 225 -13.11 -5.62 -14.56
C TYR A 225 -12.57 -5.68 -15.99
N THR A 226 -11.32 -5.28 -16.22
CA THR A 226 -10.71 -5.30 -17.55
C THR A 226 -10.61 -6.72 -18.10
N TYR A 227 -10.27 -7.67 -17.24
CA TYR A 227 -10.20 -9.08 -17.63
C TYR A 227 -11.58 -9.65 -17.92
N TYR A 228 -12.59 -9.39 -17.07
CA TYR A 228 -13.97 -9.79 -17.29
C TYR A 228 -14.52 -9.23 -18.60
N LEU A 229 -14.39 -7.94 -18.86
CA LEU A 229 -14.84 -7.30 -20.10
C LEU A 229 -14.27 -7.96 -21.36
N LYS A 230 -13.01 -8.42 -21.27
CA LYS A 230 -12.33 -8.99 -22.43
C LYS A 230 -12.59 -10.48 -22.64
N TYR A 231 -12.85 -11.24 -21.59
CA TYR A 231 -12.82 -12.69 -21.66
C TYR A 231 -14.07 -13.41 -21.19
N HIS A 232 -15.07 -12.76 -20.57
CA HIS A 232 -16.26 -13.44 -20.03
C HIS A 232 -17.06 -14.25 -21.07
N ASP A 233 -17.09 -13.80 -22.32
CA ASP A 233 -17.74 -14.54 -23.40
C ASP A 233 -17.03 -15.85 -23.78
N LYS A 234 -15.76 -15.99 -23.41
CA LYS A 234 -14.89 -17.13 -23.75
C LYS A 234 -14.62 -18.05 -22.56
N GLN A 235 -14.81 -17.57 -21.36
CA GLN A 235 -14.56 -18.27 -20.10
C GLN A 235 -15.77 -18.08 -19.20
N SER A 236 -16.59 -19.09 -19.09
CA SER A 236 -17.87 -19.06 -18.35
C SER A 236 -17.71 -19.12 -16.83
N ASP A 237 -16.51 -19.40 -16.34
CA ASP A 237 -16.17 -19.55 -14.92
C ASP A 237 -15.53 -18.30 -14.30
N ILE A 238 -15.31 -17.25 -15.10
CA ILE A 238 -14.81 -15.98 -14.57
C ILE A 238 -15.87 -15.35 -13.65
N ILE A 239 -15.45 -15.06 -12.42
CA ILE A 239 -16.28 -14.34 -11.45
C ILE A 239 -16.64 -12.96 -12.01
N ASN A 240 -17.93 -12.64 -12.00
CA ASN A 240 -18.41 -11.32 -12.40
C ASN A 240 -18.04 -10.27 -11.33
N PRO A 241 -17.14 -9.32 -11.61
CA PRO A 241 -16.68 -8.34 -10.62
C PRO A 241 -17.80 -7.39 -10.17
N TYR A 242 -18.79 -7.14 -11.02
CA TYR A 242 -19.92 -6.28 -10.67
C TYR A 242 -20.83 -6.96 -9.63
N GLU A 243 -21.10 -8.24 -9.78
CA GLU A 243 -21.86 -9.01 -8.81
C GLU A 243 -21.10 -9.18 -7.50
N LEU A 244 -19.79 -9.44 -7.58
CA LEU A 244 -18.95 -9.52 -6.40
C LEU A 244 -18.94 -8.19 -5.63
N TYR A 245 -18.82 -7.07 -6.32
CA TYR A 245 -18.85 -5.75 -5.71
C TYR A 245 -20.15 -5.50 -4.93
N TRP A 246 -21.30 -5.79 -5.54
CA TRP A 246 -22.60 -5.70 -4.87
C TRP A 246 -22.73 -6.66 -3.68
N THR A 247 -22.19 -7.86 -3.81
CA THR A 247 -22.19 -8.85 -2.72
C THR A 247 -21.38 -8.35 -1.52
N VAL A 248 -20.21 -7.78 -1.76
CA VAL A 248 -19.37 -7.20 -0.70
C VAL A 248 -20.06 -6.01 -0.02
N ILE A 249 -20.70 -5.13 -0.79
CA ILE A 249 -21.50 -4.01 -0.24
C ILE A 249 -22.62 -4.55 0.65
N SER A 250 -23.39 -5.51 0.16
CA SER A 250 -24.50 -6.11 0.90
C SER A 250 -24.00 -6.73 2.21
N TYR A 251 -22.89 -7.47 2.17
CA TYR A 251 -22.30 -8.09 3.34
C TYR A 251 -21.82 -7.03 4.35
N LEU A 252 -21.16 -5.97 3.90
CA LEU A 252 -20.74 -4.86 4.77
C LEU A 252 -21.92 -4.23 5.48
N ILE A 253 -23.01 -3.94 4.76
CA ILE A 253 -24.19 -3.29 5.33
C ILE A 253 -24.88 -4.20 6.36
N HIS A 254 -25.17 -5.44 5.99
CA HIS A 254 -26.06 -6.31 6.77
C HIS A 254 -25.33 -7.12 7.84
N ASP A 255 -24.13 -7.63 7.53
CA ASP A 255 -23.43 -8.56 8.41
C ASP A 255 -22.32 -7.88 9.25
N ILE A 256 -21.70 -6.82 8.72
CA ILE A 256 -20.64 -6.12 9.43
C ILE A 256 -21.16 -4.91 10.21
N TYR A 257 -21.95 -4.04 9.57
CA TYR A 257 -22.48 -2.81 10.21
C TYR A 257 -23.89 -2.97 10.78
N HIS A 258 -24.56 -4.11 10.55
CA HIS A 258 -25.90 -4.42 11.07
C HIS A 258 -26.95 -3.34 10.75
N SER A 259 -26.92 -2.77 9.54
CA SER A 259 -27.78 -1.67 9.10
C SER A 259 -28.93 -2.12 8.23
#